data_6846c898ef346b9716a973eed4d26900
#
_entry.id   6846c898ef346b9716a973eed4d26900
#
_cell.length_a   1.000
_cell.length_b   1.000
_cell.length_c   1.000
_cell.angle_alpha   90.00
_cell.angle_beta   90.00
_cell.angle_gamma   90.00
#
_symmetry.space_group_name_H-M   'P 1'
#
loop_
_entity.id
_entity.type
_entity.pdbx_description
1 polymer ?
#
loop_
_entity_poly.entity_id
_entity_poly.type
_entity_poly.pdbx_seq_one_letter_code
_entity_poly.pdbx_strand_id
1 'polypeptide(L)'
;MQHWLRLLIVAWLAIGSTLCTAREDRAVNWVFVADLPREAQQTLELIKDSGPFPYARDGIVFGNYEKRLPLRQRGYYHEYTVKTPGRRDRGARRIITGQGYEYYYTDDHYHTFRRIRE
;
A
#
# COMPACT_ATOMS: atom_id res chain seq x y z
N MET A 1 14.01 8.07 50.78
CA MET A 1 14.97 8.26 49.68
C MET A 1 15.03 7.15 48.66
N GLN A 2 14.79 5.90 49.00
CA GLN A 2 14.81 4.78 48.02
C GLN A 2 13.57 4.72 47.11
N HIS A 3 12.48 5.38 47.44
CA HIS A 3 11.25 5.37 46.63
C HIS A 3 11.27 6.32 45.42
N TRP A 4 12.16 7.25 45.37
CA TRP A 4 12.27 8.26 44.31
C TRP A 4 12.96 7.71 43.04
N LEU A 5 13.91 6.80 43.23
CA LEU A 5 14.64 6.16 42.12
C LEU A 5 13.79 5.14 41.34
N ARG A 6 12.78 4.56 41.97
CA ARG A 6 11.91 3.59 41.28
C ARG A 6 10.88 4.25 40.39
N LEU A 7 10.44 5.45 40.67
CA LEU A 7 9.49 6.22 39.88
C LEU A 7 10.11 6.80 38.61
N LEU A 8 11.41 7.10 38.61
CA LEU A 8 12.13 7.64 37.45
C LEU A 8 12.40 6.57 36.37
N ILE A 9 12.53 5.28 36.75
CA ILE A 9 12.80 4.18 35.83
C ILE A 9 11.54 3.79 35.04
N VAL A 10 10.36 3.94 35.63
CA VAL A 10 9.08 3.59 34.97
C VAL A 10 8.71 4.64 33.91
N ALA A 11 9.10 5.90 34.09
CA ALA A 11 8.83 6.96 33.10
C ALA A 11 9.64 6.81 31.81
N TRP A 12 10.81 6.17 31.86
CA TRP A 12 11.66 5.96 30.70
C TRP A 12 11.14 4.87 29.75
N LEU A 13 10.46 3.85 30.26
CA LEU A 13 9.93 2.74 29.46
C LEU A 13 8.71 3.12 28.60
N ALA A 14 7.99 4.17 28.97
CA ALA A 14 6.81 4.63 28.23
C ALA A 14 7.14 5.43 26.98
N ILE A 15 8.33 6.02 26.88
CA ILE A 15 8.74 6.87 25.76
C ILE A 15 9.29 6.04 24.58
N GLY A 16 9.81 4.83 24.84
CA GLY A 16 10.41 3.98 23.82
C GLY A 16 9.43 3.29 22.87
N SER A 17 8.17 3.11 23.28
CA SER A 17 7.18 2.38 22.47
C SER A 17 6.42 3.23 21.46
N THR A 18 6.44 4.55 21.58
CA THR A 18 5.75 5.45 20.63
C THR A 18 6.56 5.78 19.38
N LEU A 19 7.86 5.53 19.37
CA LEU A 19 8.74 5.86 18.23
C LEU A 19 8.71 4.79 17.12
N CYS A 20 8.33 3.53 17.41
CA CYS A 20 8.31 2.44 16.43
C CYS A 20 7.10 2.49 15.50
N THR A 21 5.95 3.03 15.92
CA THR A 21 4.73 3.11 15.12
C THR A 21 4.75 4.25 14.09
N ALA A 22 5.52 5.30 14.31
CA ALA A 22 5.61 6.45 13.39
C ALA A 22 6.48 6.17 12.14
N ARG A 23 7.30 5.12 12.14
CA ARG A 23 8.19 4.79 11.00
C ARG A 23 7.49 4.02 9.88
N GLU A 24 6.46 3.23 10.18
CA GLU A 24 5.72 2.45 9.17
C GLU A 24 4.87 3.35 8.28
N ASP A 25 4.27 4.41 8.82
CA ASP A 25 3.41 5.33 8.06
C ASP A 25 4.17 6.28 7.13
N ARG A 26 5.48 6.41 7.30
CA ARG A 26 6.31 7.30 6.48
C ARG A 26 6.89 6.67 5.22
N ALA A 27 6.74 5.34 5.05
CA ALA A 27 7.40 4.59 3.98
C ALA A 27 6.71 4.74 2.62
N VAL A 28 5.46 5.22 2.57
CA VAL A 28 4.68 5.30 1.33
C VAL A 28 4.13 6.71 1.17
N ASN A 29 4.41 7.31 0.00
CA ASN A 29 3.83 8.59 -0.40
C ASN A 29 2.35 8.42 -0.73
N TRP A 30 1.60 9.52 -0.66
CA TRP A 30 0.18 9.56 -0.98
C TRP A 30 -0.06 10.19 -2.36
N VAL A 31 -1.13 9.77 -3.03
CA VAL A 31 -1.64 10.38 -4.25
C VAL A 31 -3.18 10.43 -4.17
N PHE A 32 -3.76 11.55 -4.56
CA PHE A 32 -5.22 11.63 -4.65
C PHE A 32 -5.72 10.92 -5.91
N VAL A 33 -6.93 10.32 -5.82
CA VAL A 33 -7.56 9.67 -6.98
C VAL A 33 -7.63 10.62 -8.17
N ALA A 34 -7.97 11.90 -7.94
CA ALA A 34 -8.07 12.88 -9.00
C ALA A 34 -6.76 13.14 -9.76
N ASP A 35 -5.62 12.86 -9.12
CA ASP A 35 -4.29 13.05 -9.71
C ASP A 35 -3.75 11.78 -10.39
N LEU A 36 -4.49 10.67 -10.30
CA LEU A 36 -4.12 9.44 -10.99
C LEU A 36 -4.42 9.54 -12.49
N PRO A 37 -3.68 8.81 -13.35
CA PRO A 37 -4.08 8.63 -14.73
C PRO A 37 -5.51 8.10 -14.82
N ARG A 38 -6.21 8.48 -15.89
CA ARG A 38 -7.60 8.06 -16.12
C ARG A 38 -7.76 6.55 -16.06
N GLU A 39 -6.83 5.81 -16.63
CA GLU A 39 -6.85 4.35 -16.66
C GLU A 39 -6.72 3.75 -15.25
N ALA A 40 -5.95 4.39 -14.37
CA ALA A 40 -5.87 3.98 -12.97
C ALA A 40 -7.18 4.23 -12.22
N GLN A 41 -7.82 5.36 -12.48
CA GLN A 41 -9.15 5.64 -11.91
C GLN A 41 -10.18 4.62 -12.37
N GLN A 42 -10.16 4.23 -13.64
CA GLN A 42 -11.05 3.21 -14.19
C GLN A 42 -10.81 1.84 -13.55
N THR A 43 -9.56 1.44 -13.37
CA THR A 43 -9.22 0.18 -12.68
C THR A 43 -9.70 0.20 -11.23
N LEU A 44 -9.54 1.32 -10.54
CA LEU A 44 -10.01 1.45 -9.16
C LEU A 44 -11.53 1.26 -9.06
N GLU A 45 -12.28 1.80 -10.00
CA GLU A 45 -13.73 1.60 -10.06
C GLU A 45 -14.08 0.12 -10.31
N LEU A 46 -13.39 -0.55 -11.22
CA LEU A 46 -13.58 -1.99 -11.45
C LEU A 46 -13.30 -2.81 -10.20
N ILE A 47 -12.27 -2.47 -9.45
CA ILE A 47 -11.96 -3.13 -8.18
C ILE A 47 -13.11 -2.97 -7.19
N LYS A 48 -13.66 -1.77 -7.05
CA LYS A 48 -14.79 -1.50 -6.16
C LYS A 48 -16.07 -2.22 -6.58
N ASP A 49 -16.27 -2.39 -7.88
CA ASP A 49 -17.42 -3.08 -8.46
C ASP A 49 -17.22 -4.60 -8.58
N SER A 50 -16.09 -5.12 -8.15
CA SER A 50 -15.71 -6.54 -8.26
C SER A 50 -15.61 -7.05 -9.71
N GLY A 51 -15.19 -6.19 -10.62
CA GLY A 51 -14.99 -6.54 -12.02
C GLY A 51 -16.20 -6.24 -12.90
N PRO A 52 -16.27 -6.84 -14.11
CA PRO A 52 -15.29 -7.80 -14.66
C PRO A 52 -13.96 -7.16 -15.03
N PHE A 53 -12.87 -7.94 -14.92
CA PHE A 53 -11.52 -7.46 -15.18
C PHE A 53 -11.04 -7.89 -16.56
N PRO A 54 -10.33 -7.01 -17.30
CA PRO A 54 -9.90 -7.31 -18.67
C PRO A 54 -8.69 -8.24 -18.77
N TYR A 55 -7.92 -8.40 -17.69
CA TYR A 55 -6.70 -9.22 -17.72
C TYR A 55 -6.85 -10.44 -16.81
N ALA A 56 -6.38 -11.60 -17.30
CA ALA A 56 -6.49 -12.86 -16.58
C ALA A 56 -5.74 -12.84 -15.23
N ARG A 57 -4.69 -12.02 -15.12
CA ARG A 57 -3.90 -11.89 -13.88
C ARG A 57 -4.50 -10.93 -12.87
N ASP A 58 -5.56 -10.23 -13.21
CA ASP A 58 -6.18 -9.29 -12.28
C ASP A 58 -6.79 -10.03 -11.08
N GLY A 59 -6.46 -9.54 -9.89
CA GLY A 59 -6.92 -10.13 -8.63
C GLY A 59 -6.02 -11.21 -8.04
N ILE A 60 -4.90 -11.56 -8.68
CA ILE A 60 -3.97 -12.53 -8.08
C ILE A 60 -3.26 -11.95 -6.87
N VAL A 61 -2.79 -12.84 -5.99
CA VAL A 61 -2.04 -12.43 -4.80
C VAL A 61 -0.75 -11.73 -5.19
N PHE A 62 -0.50 -10.57 -4.60
CA PHE A 62 0.77 -9.86 -4.70
C PHE A 62 1.64 -10.19 -3.48
N GLY A 63 2.84 -10.74 -3.71
CA GLY A 63 3.67 -11.29 -2.64
C GLY A 63 4.45 -10.28 -1.82
N ASN A 64 4.61 -9.03 -2.32
CA ASN A 64 5.41 -7.99 -1.66
C ASN A 64 6.83 -8.48 -1.32
N TYR A 65 7.45 -9.24 -2.23
CA TYR A 65 8.75 -9.89 -1.97
C TYR A 65 9.88 -8.91 -1.72
N GLU A 66 9.81 -7.72 -2.32
CA GLU A 66 10.80 -6.66 -2.14
C GLU A 66 10.52 -5.78 -0.91
N LYS A 67 9.46 -6.08 -0.17
CA LYS A 67 9.11 -5.42 1.09
C LYS A 67 8.93 -3.90 0.97
N ARG A 68 8.43 -3.44 -0.17
CA ARG A 68 8.21 -2.00 -0.41
C ARG A 68 6.90 -1.49 0.17
N LEU A 69 5.93 -2.39 0.37
CA LEU A 69 4.69 -2.11 1.11
C LEU A 69 4.82 -2.62 2.55
N PRO A 70 3.95 -2.15 3.46
CA PRO A 70 3.96 -2.66 4.83
C PRO A 70 3.90 -4.19 4.87
N LEU A 71 4.66 -4.79 5.77
CA LEU A 71 4.73 -6.25 5.87
C LEU A 71 3.41 -6.80 6.41
N ARG A 72 2.83 -7.74 5.66
CA ARG A 72 1.58 -8.42 6.02
C ARG A 72 1.68 -9.89 5.65
N GLN A 73 0.75 -10.69 6.12
CA GLN A 73 0.66 -12.10 5.77
C GLN A 73 0.41 -12.27 4.28
N ARG A 74 0.90 -13.37 3.71
CA ARG A 74 0.61 -13.73 2.34
C ARG A 74 -0.91 -13.80 2.10
N GLY A 75 -1.37 -13.25 1.00
CA GLY A 75 -2.78 -13.14 0.69
C GLY A 75 -3.42 -11.82 1.12
N TYR A 76 -2.68 -10.98 1.86
CA TYR A 76 -3.16 -9.66 2.24
C TYR A 76 -3.31 -8.72 1.04
N TYR A 77 -2.37 -8.78 0.08
CA TYR A 77 -2.33 -7.93 -1.10
C TYR A 77 -2.74 -8.69 -2.35
N HIS A 78 -3.45 -7.99 -3.24
CA HIS A 78 -3.81 -8.46 -4.58
C HIS A 78 -3.43 -7.42 -5.62
N GLU A 79 -3.07 -7.86 -6.84
CA GLU A 79 -2.65 -6.95 -7.90
C GLU A 79 -3.69 -6.87 -9.01
N TYR A 80 -3.75 -5.68 -9.63
CA TYR A 80 -4.63 -5.39 -10.77
C TYR A 80 -3.88 -4.57 -11.80
N THR A 81 -4.13 -4.84 -13.07
CA THR A 81 -3.48 -4.14 -14.18
C THR A 81 -4.15 -2.80 -14.44
N VAL A 82 -3.34 -1.77 -14.56
CA VAL A 82 -3.76 -0.47 -15.09
C VAL A 82 -3.28 -0.38 -16.53
N LYS A 83 -4.21 -0.24 -17.47
CA LYS A 83 -3.91 -0.21 -18.90
C LYS A 83 -2.96 0.96 -19.23
N THR A 84 -1.93 0.67 -20.02
CA THR A 84 -1.07 1.70 -20.61
C THR A 84 -1.52 1.95 -22.05
N PRO A 85 -2.01 3.15 -22.39
CA PRO A 85 -2.46 3.44 -23.74
C PRO A 85 -1.36 3.19 -24.77
N GLY A 86 -1.73 2.59 -25.89
CA GLY A 86 -0.81 2.31 -27.01
C GLY A 86 0.05 1.06 -26.83
N ARG A 87 -0.01 0.36 -25.71
CA ARG A 87 0.72 -0.90 -25.50
C ARG A 87 -0.19 -2.11 -25.71
N ARG A 88 0.35 -3.14 -26.35
CA ARG A 88 -0.33 -4.43 -26.51
C ARG A 88 -0.19 -5.33 -25.30
N ASP A 89 0.93 -5.20 -24.57
CA ASP A 89 1.18 -5.92 -23.33
C ASP A 89 0.51 -5.23 -22.12
N ARG A 90 0.66 -5.83 -20.95
CA ARG A 90 0.10 -5.26 -19.70
C ARG A 90 0.76 -3.95 -19.27
N GLY A 91 1.96 -3.64 -19.80
CA GLY A 91 2.75 -2.49 -19.31
C GLY A 91 3.20 -2.67 -17.87
N ALA A 92 3.61 -1.56 -17.27
CA ALA A 92 4.22 -1.55 -15.93
C ALA A 92 3.31 -0.98 -14.83
N ARG A 93 2.10 -0.57 -15.17
CA ARG A 93 1.18 0.09 -14.22
C ARG A 93 0.30 -0.92 -13.51
N ARG A 94 0.17 -0.79 -12.18
CA ARG A 94 -0.66 -1.68 -11.35
C ARG A 94 -1.35 -0.91 -10.24
N ILE A 95 -2.48 -1.44 -9.77
CA ILE A 95 -3.03 -1.11 -8.46
C ILE A 95 -2.89 -2.35 -7.59
N ILE A 96 -2.39 -2.15 -6.38
CA ILE A 96 -2.33 -3.18 -5.35
C ILE A 96 -3.39 -2.85 -4.31
N THR A 97 -4.21 -3.84 -3.98
CA THR A 97 -5.19 -3.72 -2.91
C THR A 97 -4.67 -4.40 -1.65
N GLY A 98 -4.92 -3.78 -0.51
CA GLY A 98 -4.79 -4.43 0.79
C GLY A 98 -6.18 -4.64 1.41
N GLN A 99 -6.22 -5.28 2.57
CA GLN A 99 -7.46 -5.43 3.31
C GLN A 99 -7.92 -4.08 3.88
N GLY A 100 -9.24 -3.90 4.06
CA GLY A 100 -9.78 -2.69 4.66
C GLY A 100 -9.73 -1.45 3.77
N TYR A 101 -9.90 -1.62 2.47
CA TYR A 101 -9.95 -0.50 1.50
C TYR A 101 -8.62 0.24 1.38
N GLU A 102 -7.49 -0.47 1.48
CA GLU A 102 -6.17 0.05 1.14
C GLU A 102 -5.91 -0.13 -0.34
N TYR A 103 -5.44 0.93 -1.01
CA TYR A 103 -5.09 0.90 -2.42
C TYR A 103 -3.75 1.60 -2.65
N TYR A 104 -2.90 1.00 -3.47
CA TYR A 104 -1.59 1.54 -3.82
C TYR A 104 -1.44 1.55 -5.34
N TYR A 105 -0.83 2.59 -5.88
CA TYR A 105 -0.54 2.72 -7.31
C TYR A 105 0.95 2.63 -7.56
N THR A 106 1.33 1.88 -8.61
CA THR A 106 2.69 1.86 -9.15
C THR A 106 2.64 2.04 -10.67
N ASP A 107 3.57 2.82 -11.21
CA ASP A 107 3.75 3.03 -12.65
C ASP A 107 5.10 2.49 -13.16
N ASP A 108 5.91 1.91 -12.29
CA ASP A 108 7.26 1.45 -12.58
C ASP A 108 7.48 -0.03 -12.25
N HIS A 109 6.46 -0.82 -12.40
CA HIS A 109 6.49 -2.28 -12.17
C HIS A 109 7.00 -2.64 -10.77
N TYR A 110 6.33 -2.10 -9.75
CA TYR A 110 6.52 -2.39 -8.33
C TYR A 110 7.80 -1.80 -7.69
N HIS A 111 8.51 -0.90 -8.37
CA HIS A 111 9.69 -0.26 -7.78
C HIS A 111 9.33 0.81 -6.77
N THR A 112 8.31 1.60 -7.06
CA THR A 112 7.77 2.60 -6.15
C THR A 112 6.26 2.50 -6.07
N PHE A 113 5.71 2.87 -4.91
CA PHE A 113 4.28 2.86 -4.66
C PHE A 113 3.85 4.18 -4.07
N ARG A 114 2.62 4.58 -4.40
CA ARG A 114 1.93 5.69 -3.76
C ARG A 114 0.59 5.19 -3.24
N ARG A 115 0.27 5.51 -1.99
CA ARG A 115 -1.03 5.14 -1.44
C ARG A 115 -2.10 6.07 -1.98
N ILE A 116 -3.20 5.48 -2.45
CA ILE A 116 -4.29 6.23 -3.06
C ILE A 116 -5.19 6.80 -1.95
N ARG A 117 -5.47 8.08 -2.06
CA ARG A 117 -6.37 8.80 -1.16
C ARG A 117 -7.59 9.28 -1.94
N GLU A 118 -8.75 8.93 -1.43
CA GLU A 118 -10.02 9.33 -2.03
C GLU A 118 -10.56 10.62 -1.43
#